data_95b5a0ccc5580d62acba87653b5f08c4
#
_entry.id   95b5a0ccc5580d62acba87653b5f08c4
#
_cell.length_a   1.000
_cell.length_b   1.000
_cell.length_c   1.000
_cell.angle_alpha   90.00
_cell.angle_beta   90.00
_cell.angle_gamma   90.00
#
_symmetry.space_group_name_H-M   'P 1'
#
loop_
_entity.id
_entity.type
_entity.pdbx_description
1 polymer ?
#
loop_
_entity_poly.entity_id
_entity_poly.type
_entity_poly.pdbx_seq_one_letter_code
_entity_poly.pdbx_strand_id
1 'polypeptide(L)'
;MNAISKSAKKTVGAAKGCLIAVVGPSGSGKDSLLAAVREHYADNQDVKVVQRVITRPSDAGHEPHQYLSSEDFIAARDRGEFAICWEAHNLHYGVPAQVRDWIANGKVAILNGSRGAMYNIRQVFPNSRTVLVSVDEQIQASRLSKRARESSQDITSRLRRRPEMQLRDDLDIEIDNSGDLQLAVNRLLRFIETAR
;
A
#
# COMPACT_ATOMS: atom_id res chain seq x y z
N MET A 1 -19.31 -58.94 1.46
CA MET A 1 -18.45 -58.05 0.64
C MET A 1 -19.01 -56.64 0.74
N ASN A 2 -18.48 -55.84 1.67
CA ASN A 2 -18.92 -54.46 1.85
C ASN A 2 -17.88 -53.50 1.30
N ALA A 3 -18.23 -52.82 0.23
CA ALA A 3 -17.42 -51.79 -0.36
C ALA A 3 -17.67 -50.47 0.42
N ILE A 4 -16.67 -50.02 1.19
CA ILE A 4 -16.68 -48.74 1.88
C ILE A 4 -16.28 -47.68 0.88
N SER A 5 -17.27 -46.89 0.44
CA SER A 5 -17.04 -45.70 -0.36
C SER A 5 -16.33 -44.62 0.48
N LYS A 6 -15.05 -44.39 0.25
CA LYS A 6 -14.30 -43.25 0.78
C LYS A 6 -14.71 -41.98 0.02
N SER A 7 -15.64 -41.25 0.60
CA SER A 7 -15.90 -39.86 0.17
C SER A 7 -14.66 -39.04 0.42
N ALA A 8 -13.95 -38.65 -0.65
CA ALA A 8 -12.87 -37.67 -0.59
C ALA A 8 -13.49 -36.31 -0.28
N LYS A 9 -13.32 -35.82 0.94
CA LYS A 9 -13.56 -34.42 1.28
C LYS A 9 -12.69 -33.56 0.39
N LYS A 10 -13.32 -32.89 -0.57
CA LYS A 10 -12.72 -31.82 -1.37
C LYS A 10 -12.30 -30.73 -0.39
N THR A 11 -11.02 -30.65 -0.07
CA THR A 11 -10.45 -29.51 0.69
C THR A 11 -10.68 -28.28 -0.16
N VAL A 12 -11.64 -27.46 0.25
CA VAL A 12 -11.80 -26.11 -0.27
C VAL A 12 -10.46 -25.41 0.05
N GLY A 13 -9.68 -25.13 -1.00
CA GLY A 13 -8.40 -24.45 -0.84
C GLY A 13 -8.67 -23.13 -0.10
N ALA A 14 -8.00 -22.93 1.03
CA ALA A 14 -8.09 -21.69 1.78
C ALA A 14 -7.84 -20.52 0.81
N ALA A 15 -8.74 -19.55 0.78
CA ALA A 15 -8.59 -18.35 -0.03
C ALA A 15 -7.22 -17.74 0.30
N LYS A 16 -6.34 -17.65 -0.70
CA LYS A 16 -5.02 -17.05 -0.50
C LYS A 16 -5.23 -15.57 -0.27
N GLY A 17 -4.73 -15.06 0.85
CA GLY A 17 -4.73 -13.63 1.14
C GLY A 17 -4.00 -12.83 0.07
N CYS A 18 -4.22 -11.53 0.06
CA CYS A 18 -3.72 -10.64 -0.98
C CYS A 18 -3.10 -9.39 -0.37
N LEU A 19 -1.99 -8.91 -0.96
CA LEU A 19 -1.48 -7.57 -0.71
C LEU A 19 -2.04 -6.62 -1.79
N ILE A 20 -2.70 -5.54 -1.38
CA ILE A 20 -3.10 -4.47 -2.28
C ILE A 20 -2.15 -3.28 -2.07
N ALA A 21 -1.31 -3.00 -3.05
CA ALA A 21 -0.40 -1.87 -3.04
C ALA A 21 -1.09 -0.64 -3.64
N VAL A 22 -1.39 0.36 -2.82
CA VAL A 22 -1.93 1.65 -3.26
C VAL A 22 -0.77 2.57 -3.58
N VAL A 23 -0.57 2.87 -4.85
CA VAL A 23 0.54 3.67 -5.36
C VAL A 23 0.03 4.93 -6.06
N GLY A 24 0.89 5.91 -6.28
CA GLY A 24 0.55 7.14 -6.96
C GLY A 24 1.48 8.28 -6.57
N PRO A 25 1.44 9.41 -7.27
CA PRO A 25 2.33 10.53 -7.00
C PRO A 25 2.08 11.15 -5.62
N SER A 26 3.04 11.94 -5.12
CA SER A 26 2.81 12.80 -3.95
C SER A 26 1.67 13.77 -4.25
N GLY A 27 0.79 14.03 -3.29
CA GLY A 27 -0.37 14.90 -3.50
C GLY A 27 -1.58 14.22 -4.16
N SER A 28 -1.50 12.95 -4.59
CA SER A 28 -2.68 12.24 -5.14
C SER A 28 -3.76 11.90 -4.11
N GLY A 29 -3.50 12.07 -2.81
CA GLY A 29 -4.48 11.85 -1.74
C GLY A 29 -4.52 10.41 -1.22
N LYS A 30 -3.50 9.59 -1.47
CA LYS A 30 -3.41 8.21 -0.92
C LYS A 30 -3.63 8.14 0.58
N ASP A 31 -3.05 9.07 1.34
CA ASP A 31 -3.15 9.05 2.80
C ASP A 31 -4.60 9.24 3.27
N SER A 32 -5.37 10.11 2.60
CA SER A 32 -6.80 10.33 2.90
C SER A 32 -7.64 9.10 2.53
N LEU A 33 -7.37 8.48 1.36
CA LEU A 33 -8.02 7.24 0.96
C LEU A 33 -7.74 6.11 1.96
N LEU A 34 -6.49 5.95 2.37
CA LEU A 34 -6.10 4.90 3.33
C LEU A 34 -6.61 5.18 4.74
N ALA A 35 -6.78 6.45 5.13
CA ALA A 35 -7.43 6.80 6.39
C ALA A 35 -8.90 6.36 6.39
N ALA A 36 -9.65 6.63 5.31
CA ALA A 36 -11.04 6.18 5.17
C ALA A 36 -11.16 4.65 5.13
N VAL A 37 -10.22 3.95 4.45
CA VAL A 37 -10.17 2.48 4.46
C VAL A 37 -9.91 1.95 5.86
N ARG A 38 -8.99 2.56 6.60
CA ARG A 38 -8.70 2.16 7.99
C ARG A 38 -9.91 2.32 8.89
N GLU A 39 -10.64 3.42 8.75
CA GLU A 39 -11.88 3.68 9.49
C GLU A 39 -12.96 2.65 9.13
N HIS A 40 -13.19 2.43 7.84
CA HIS A 40 -14.20 1.49 7.34
C HIS A 40 -13.98 0.04 7.84
N TYR A 41 -12.73 -0.38 7.91
CA TYR A 41 -12.36 -1.74 8.32
C TYR A 41 -11.82 -1.80 9.77
N ALA A 42 -12.14 -0.82 10.64
CA ALA A 42 -11.59 -0.75 12.00
C ALA A 42 -11.80 -2.04 12.80
N ASP A 43 -13.00 -2.61 12.74
CA ASP A 43 -13.39 -3.83 13.46
C ASP A 43 -13.23 -5.10 12.61
N ASN A 44 -12.76 -4.99 11.37
CA ASN A 44 -12.62 -6.12 10.47
C ASN A 44 -11.33 -6.91 10.76
N GLN A 45 -11.44 -8.24 10.89
CA GLN A 45 -10.29 -9.09 11.17
C GLN A 45 -9.55 -9.56 9.91
N ASP A 46 -10.20 -9.48 8.74
CA ASP A 46 -9.70 -10.01 7.48
C ASP A 46 -9.05 -8.96 6.57
N VAL A 47 -9.33 -7.67 6.82
CA VAL A 47 -8.72 -6.55 6.08
C VAL A 47 -7.87 -5.72 7.04
N LYS A 48 -6.60 -5.53 6.72
CA LYS A 48 -5.64 -4.79 7.54
C LYS A 48 -4.92 -3.72 6.73
N VAL A 49 -4.93 -2.48 7.21
CA VAL A 49 -4.07 -1.43 6.63
C VAL A 49 -2.70 -1.52 7.28
N VAL A 50 -1.69 -1.77 6.46
CA VAL A 50 -0.30 -1.93 6.90
C VAL A 50 0.22 -0.62 7.48
N GLN A 51 0.70 -0.65 8.71
CA GLN A 51 1.48 0.42 9.29
C GLN A 51 2.95 0.21 8.91
N ARG A 52 3.50 1.11 8.08
CA ARG A 52 4.90 1.05 7.67
C ARG A 52 5.82 1.50 8.79
N VAL A 53 7.06 1.04 8.73
CA VAL A 53 8.18 1.61 9.50
C VAL A 53 8.94 2.57 8.59
N ILE A 54 9.18 3.80 9.05
CA ILE A 54 9.83 4.85 8.24
C ILE A 54 10.85 5.58 9.10
N THR A 55 12.02 5.93 8.52
CA THR A 55 13.05 6.73 9.19
C THR A 55 12.75 8.23 9.17
N ARG A 56 11.49 8.59 9.15
CA ARG A 56 10.99 9.97 9.25
C ARG A 56 10.28 10.13 10.59
N PRO A 57 10.57 11.20 11.37
CA PRO A 57 9.84 11.48 12.60
C PRO A 57 8.31 11.48 12.41
N SER A 58 7.58 10.94 13.39
CA SER A 58 6.13 10.70 13.30
C SER A 58 5.27 11.96 13.37
N ASP A 59 5.82 13.07 13.85
CA ASP A 59 5.18 14.39 13.95
C ASP A 59 5.01 15.12 12.61
N ALA A 60 5.62 14.62 11.55
CA ALA A 60 5.57 15.21 10.22
C ALA A 60 4.19 15.14 9.52
N GLY A 61 3.11 14.82 10.24
CA GLY A 61 1.72 15.15 9.94
C GLY A 61 1.09 14.49 8.73
N HIS A 62 1.30 13.17 8.50
CA HIS A 62 0.71 12.45 7.38
C HIS A 62 0.22 11.05 7.79
N GLU A 63 0.64 10.03 7.06
CA GLU A 63 0.28 8.65 7.33
C GLU A 63 0.79 8.19 8.70
N PRO A 64 -0.05 7.55 9.54
CA PRO A 64 0.43 6.89 10.75
C PRO A 64 1.47 5.84 10.39
N HIS A 65 2.68 5.98 10.92
CA HIS A 65 3.78 5.05 10.72
C HIS A 65 4.56 4.87 12.02
N GLN A 66 5.31 3.79 12.13
CA GLN A 66 6.27 3.59 13.19
C GLN A 66 7.57 4.28 12.79
N TYR A 67 8.11 5.11 13.68
CA TYR A 67 9.42 5.74 13.50
C TYR A 67 10.54 4.82 14.01
N LEU A 68 11.59 4.71 13.23
CA LEU A 68 12.91 4.23 13.68
C LEU A 68 13.98 5.19 13.20
N SER A 69 15.08 5.31 13.96
CA SER A 69 16.31 5.94 13.45
C SER A 69 16.85 5.13 12.25
N SER A 70 17.71 5.73 11.43
CA SER A 70 18.35 4.99 10.32
C SER A 70 19.15 3.80 10.82
N GLU A 71 19.85 3.94 11.94
CA GLU A 71 20.63 2.89 12.57
C GLU A 71 19.73 1.74 13.06
N ASP A 72 18.68 2.05 13.81
CA ASP A 72 17.72 1.04 14.30
C ASP A 72 16.99 0.34 13.16
N PHE A 73 16.67 1.08 12.09
CA PHE A 73 16.06 0.51 10.89
C PHE A 73 16.95 -0.52 10.22
N ILE A 74 18.24 -0.21 10.06
CA ILE A 74 19.22 -1.14 9.48
C ILE A 74 19.36 -2.37 10.37
N ALA A 75 19.46 -2.18 11.68
CA ALA A 75 19.52 -3.30 12.63
C ALA A 75 18.26 -4.18 12.57
N ALA A 76 17.07 -3.58 12.51
CA ALA A 76 15.79 -4.31 12.36
C ALA A 76 15.72 -5.08 11.04
N ARG A 77 16.18 -4.48 9.93
CA ARG A 77 16.28 -5.13 8.62
C ARG A 77 17.17 -6.36 8.68
N ASP A 78 18.35 -6.23 9.29
CA ASP A 78 19.34 -7.30 9.37
C ASP A 78 18.88 -8.45 10.29
N ARG A 79 17.97 -8.17 11.23
CA ARG A 79 17.26 -9.19 12.03
C ARG A 79 16.06 -9.82 11.29
N GLY A 80 15.74 -9.36 10.06
CA GLY A 80 14.62 -9.91 9.27
C GLY A 80 13.23 -9.45 9.72
N GLU A 81 13.12 -8.33 10.44
CA GLU A 81 11.84 -7.81 10.96
C GLU A 81 10.93 -7.24 9.86
N PHE A 82 11.44 -7.12 8.64
CA PHE A 82 10.67 -6.61 7.50
C PHE A 82 10.44 -7.69 6.44
N ALA A 83 9.24 -7.68 5.87
CA ALA A 83 8.91 -8.45 4.67
C ALA A 83 9.57 -7.85 3.43
N ILE A 84 9.56 -6.52 3.34
CA ILE A 84 10.12 -5.74 2.23
C ILE A 84 10.69 -4.44 2.80
N CYS A 85 11.81 -3.98 2.25
CA CYS A 85 12.36 -2.64 2.45
C CYS A 85 12.62 -1.95 1.12
N TRP A 86 12.55 -0.63 1.12
CA TRP A 86 13.02 0.21 0.01
C TRP A 86 13.45 1.57 0.52
N GLU A 87 14.19 2.28 -0.32
CA GLU A 87 14.59 3.67 -0.09
C GLU A 87 13.87 4.60 -1.05
N ALA A 88 13.44 5.73 -0.54
CA ALA A 88 12.90 6.83 -1.34
C ALA A 88 13.04 8.14 -0.57
N HIS A 89 13.38 9.24 -1.27
CA HIS A 89 13.51 10.57 -0.66
C HIS A 89 14.46 10.63 0.54
N ASN A 90 15.58 9.93 0.48
CA ASN A 90 16.58 9.80 1.56
C ASN A 90 16.00 9.20 2.86
N LEU A 91 14.92 8.43 2.75
CA LEU A 91 14.30 7.72 3.86
C LEU A 91 14.22 6.24 3.56
N HIS A 92 14.31 5.43 4.61
CA HIS A 92 14.05 4.00 4.54
C HIS A 92 12.58 3.72 4.89
N TYR A 93 12.02 2.76 4.19
CA TYR A 93 10.64 2.29 4.37
C TYR A 93 10.67 0.79 4.56
N GLY A 94 9.97 0.30 5.58
CA GLY A 94 9.84 -1.12 5.90
C GLY A 94 8.37 -1.55 5.99
N VAL A 95 8.07 -2.70 5.45
CA VAL A 95 6.81 -3.43 5.65
C VAL A 95 7.10 -4.51 6.70
N PRO A 96 6.43 -4.51 7.86
CA PRO A 96 6.69 -5.51 8.91
C PRO A 96 6.54 -6.95 8.42
N ALA A 97 7.38 -7.86 8.91
CA ALA A 97 7.40 -9.27 8.50
C ALA A 97 6.06 -9.98 8.75
N GLN A 98 5.30 -9.57 9.79
CA GLN A 98 3.96 -10.11 10.12
C GLN A 98 2.95 -10.02 8.97
N VAL A 99 3.18 -9.15 7.98
CA VAL A 99 2.30 -9.04 6.80
C VAL A 99 2.30 -10.34 5.99
N ARG A 100 3.41 -11.10 6.00
CA ARG A 100 3.46 -12.44 5.40
C ARG A 100 2.47 -13.39 6.06
N ASP A 101 2.38 -13.35 7.40
CA ASP A 101 1.46 -14.20 8.16
C ASP A 101 0.01 -13.82 7.90
N TRP A 102 -0.29 -12.52 7.78
CA TRP A 102 -1.65 -12.08 7.43
C TRP A 102 -2.08 -12.66 6.09
N ILE A 103 -1.25 -12.55 5.07
CA ILE A 103 -1.54 -13.06 3.73
C ILE A 103 -1.59 -14.59 3.71
N ALA A 104 -0.69 -15.27 4.42
CA ALA A 104 -0.70 -16.73 4.55
C ALA A 104 -2.00 -17.23 5.21
N ASN A 105 -2.58 -16.44 6.13
CA ASN A 105 -3.85 -16.73 6.80
C ASN A 105 -5.08 -16.17 6.06
N GLY A 106 -4.98 -15.86 4.77
CA GLY A 106 -6.10 -15.47 3.93
C GLY A 106 -6.55 -14.02 4.09
N LYS A 107 -5.80 -13.16 4.80
CA LYS A 107 -6.18 -11.76 5.01
C LYS A 107 -5.78 -10.87 3.84
N VAL A 108 -6.49 -9.77 3.67
CA VAL A 108 -6.15 -8.69 2.72
C VAL A 108 -5.36 -7.62 3.45
N ALA A 109 -4.14 -7.39 2.99
CA ALA A 109 -3.25 -6.35 3.52
C ALA A 109 -3.20 -5.15 2.56
N ILE A 110 -3.54 -3.95 3.03
CA ILE A 110 -3.53 -2.72 2.22
C ILE A 110 -2.27 -1.93 2.55
N LEU A 111 -1.42 -1.73 1.56
CA LEU A 111 -0.12 -1.07 1.70
C LEU A 111 -0.10 0.29 1.00
N ASN A 112 0.30 1.35 1.70
CA ASN A 112 0.75 2.58 1.04
C ASN A 112 2.09 2.31 0.35
N GLY A 113 2.03 1.94 -0.92
CA GLY A 113 3.16 1.51 -1.70
C GLY A 113 3.91 2.66 -2.38
N SER A 114 5.05 2.33 -2.94
CA SER A 114 5.81 3.18 -3.85
C SER A 114 5.87 2.52 -5.24
N ARG A 115 5.70 3.31 -6.29
CA ARG A 115 5.86 2.81 -7.67
C ARG A 115 7.23 2.15 -7.88
N GLY A 116 8.28 2.74 -7.31
CA GLY A 116 9.63 2.17 -7.37
C GLY A 116 9.83 0.87 -6.58
N ALA A 117 8.95 0.57 -5.63
CA ALA A 117 9.02 -0.66 -4.84
C ALA A 117 8.19 -1.82 -5.44
N MET A 118 7.41 -1.58 -6.50
CA MET A 118 6.47 -2.58 -7.03
C MET A 118 7.14 -3.86 -7.49
N TYR A 119 8.32 -3.77 -8.11
CA TYR A 119 9.08 -4.95 -8.48
C TYR A 119 9.36 -5.84 -7.25
N ASN A 120 9.91 -5.27 -6.19
CA ASN A 120 10.23 -6.01 -4.95
C ASN A 120 8.96 -6.52 -4.25
N ILE A 121 7.87 -5.73 -4.28
CA ILE A 121 6.58 -6.14 -3.72
C ILE A 121 6.09 -7.42 -4.40
N ARG A 122 6.14 -7.50 -5.72
CA ARG A 122 5.71 -8.67 -6.49
C ARG A 122 6.59 -9.90 -6.29
N GLN A 123 7.89 -9.69 -6.11
CA GLN A 123 8.81 -10.80 -5.80
C GLN A 123 8.46 -11.47 -4.46
N VAL A 124 8.08 -10.67 -3.45
CA VAL A 124 7.75 -11.19 -2.11
C VAL A 124 6.28 -11.62 -2.01
N PHE A 125 5.38 -10.92 -2.70
CA PHE A 125 3.93 -11.17 -2.70
C PHE A 125 3.41 -11.34 -4.13
N PRO A 126 3.58 -12.53 -4.73
CA PRO A 126 3.19 -12.78 -6.14
C PRO A 126 1.71 -12.53 -6.44
N ASN A 127 0.82 -12.68 -5.45
CA ASN A 127 -0.61 -12.41 -5.56
C ASN A 127 -0.94 -10.94 -5.24
N SER A 128 0.04 -10.02 -5.22
CA SER A 128 -0.24 -8.62 -4.96
C SER A 128 -1.02 -7.98 -6.10
N ARG A 129 -1.92 -7.07 -5.74
CA ARG A 129 -2.68 -6.22 -6.67
C ARG A 129 -2.21 -4.78 -6.55
N THR A 130 -2.31 -4.03 -7.64
CA THR A 130 -1.83 -2.65 -7.72
C THR A 130 -2.98 -1.69 -8.00
N VAL A 131 -3.19 -0.75 -7.10
CA VAL A 131 -4.12 0.37 -7.25
C VAL A 131 -3.31 1.63 -7.52
N LEU A 132 -3.46 2.24 -8.70
CA LEU A 132 -2.91 3.56 -8.98
C LEU A 132 -3.91 4.63 -8.58
N VAL A 133 -3.52 5.52 -7.69
CA VAL A 133 -4.28 6.75 -7.40
C VAL A 133 -3.73 7.87 -8.26
N SER A 134 -4.48 8.27 -9.25
CA SER A 134 -4.20 9.42 -10.12
C SER A 134 -4.86 10.69 -9.61
N VAL A 135 -4.41 11.81 -10.13
CA VAL A 135 -4.94 13.14 -9.84
C VAL A 135 -4.55 14.09 -10.98
N ASP A 136 -5.45 15.02 -11.29
CA ASP A 136 -5.17 16.12 -12.21
C ASP A 136 -3.97 16.96 -11.75
N GLU A 137 -3.13 17.40 -12.68
CA GLU A 137 -1.88 18.11 -12.38
C GLU A 137 -2.11 19.44 -11.64
N GLN A 138 -3.15 20.19 -12.00
CA GLN A 138 -3.46 21.47 -11.36
C GLN A 138 -3.93 21.26 -9.92
N ILE A 139 -4.76 20.22 -9.70
CA ILE A 139 -5.22 19.83 -8.37
C ILE A 139 -4.07 19.31 -7.53
N GLN A 140 -3.18 18.49 -8.11
CA GLN A 140 -1.98 18.01 -7.45
C GLN A 140 -1.09 19.18 -6.98
N ALA A 141 -0.80 20.13 -7.88
CA ALA A 141 -0.01 21.31 -7.57
C ALA A 141 -0.64 22.14 -6.44
N SER A 142 -1.97 22.38 -6.51
CA SER A 142 -2.72 23.08 -5.46
C SER A 142 -2.64 22.36 -4.11
N ARG A 143 -2.75 21.03 -4.09
CA ARG A 143 -2.64 20.23 -2.86
C ARG A 143 -1.23 20.27 -2.26
N LEU A 144 -0.19 20.25 -3.10
CA LEU A 144 1.20 20.33 -2.66
C LEU A 144 1.53 21.72 -2.09
N SER A 145 1.07 22.80 -2.75
CA SER A 145 1.31 24.17 -2.28
C SER A 145 0.62 24.48 -0.95
N LYS A 146 -0.60 23.97 -0.71
CA LYS A 146 -1.33 24.12 0.56
C LYS A 146 -0.65 23.43 1.73
N ARG A 147 0.16 22.42 1.49
CA ARG A 147 0.92 21.73 2.55
C ARG A 147 2.08 22.56 3.13
N ALA A 148 2.39 23.74 2.56
CA ALA A 148 3.24 24.86 3.06
C ALA A 148 4.60 24.47 3.70
N ARG A 149 5.14 23.27 3.46
CA ARG A 149 6.38 22.76 4.08
C ARG A 149 7.51 22.50 3.08
N GLU A 150 7.28 22.84 1.81
CA GLU A 150 8.24 22.53 0.73
C GLU A 150 8.59 23.79 -0.03
N SER A 151 9.86 23.92 -0.43
CA SER A 151 10.30 24.98 -1.32
C SER A 151 9.67 24.81 -2.71
N SER A 152 9.51 25.89 -3.45
CA SER A 152 9.00 25.86 -4.84
C SER A 152 9.82 24.92 -5.74
N GLN A 153 11.11 24.72 -5.44
CA GLN A 153 12.00 23.82 -6.16
C GLN A 153 11.69 22.36 -5.86
N ASP A 154 11.32 22.02 -4.61
CA ASP A 154 10.93 20.65 -4.23
C ASP A 154 9.61 20.26 -4.89
N ILE A 155 8.65 21.17 -4.95
CA ILE A 155 7.37 20.97 -5.66
C ILE A 155 7.62 20.70 -7.14
N THR A 156 8.44 21.51 -7.81
CA THR A 156 8.77 21.34 -9.24
C THR A 156 9.50 20.02 -9.50
N SER A 157 10.43 19.62 -8.63
CA SER A 157 11.15 18.36 -8.75
C SER A 157 10.23 17.14 -8.56
N ARG A 158 9.21 17.23 -7.72
CA ARG A 158 8.21 16.19 -7.49
C ARG A 158 7.20 16.05 -8.62
N LEU A 159 6.80 17.17 -9.23
CA LEU A 159 5.95 17.16 -10.43
C LEU A 159 6.69 16.57 -11.64
N ARG A 160 7.99 16.88 -11.80
CA ARG A 160 8.83 16.34 -12.89
C ARG A 160 9.21 14.86 -12.71
N ARG A 161 9.23 14.34 -11.50
CA ARG A 161 9.48 12.92 -11.23
C ARG A 161 8.23 12.08 -11.56
N ARG A 162 7.88 12.01 -12.84
CA ARG A 162 7.15 10.90 -13.41
C ARG A 162 8.18 9.79 -13.67
N PRO A 163 8.34 8.76 -12.86
CA PRO A 163 8.93 7.56 -13.39
C PRO A 163 7.97 7.14 -14.51
N GLU A 164 8.43 7.20 -15.75
CA GLU A 164 7.84 6.44 -16.84
C GLU A 164 8.01 4.97 -16.49
N MET A 165 7.22 4.52 -15.55
CA MET A 165 7.16 3.11 -15.26
C MET A 165 6.04 2.54 -16.09
N GLN A 166 6.40 1.51 -16.83
CA GLN A 166 5.55 0.52 -17.50
C GLN A 166 4.51 -0.12 -16.55
N LEU A 167 3.94 0.69 -15.62
CA LEU A 167 2.87 0.25 -14.71
C LEU A 167 1.56 -0.01 -15.46
N ARG A 168 1.43 0.46 -16.72
CA ARG A 168 0.15 0.30 -17.44
C ARG A 168 -0.22 -1.15 -17.65
N ASP A 169 0.75 -2.02 -17.87
CA ASP A 169 0.51 -3.44 -18.13
C ASP A 169 0.28 -4.25 -16.84
N ASP A 170 0.52 -3.64 -15.69
CA ASP A 170 0.55 -4.30 -14.38
C ASP A 170 -0.41 -3.66 -13.36
N LEU A 171 -1.32 -2.78 -13.80
CA LEU A 171 -2.33 -2.17 -12.94
C LEU A 171 -3.58 -3.04 -12.90
N ASP A 172 -4.09 -3.28 -11.69
CA ASP A 172 -5.40 -3.90 -11.53
C ASP A 172 -6.52 -2.86 -11.63
N ILE A 173 -6.28 -1.64 -11.12
CA ILE A 173 -7.22 -0.53 -11.21
C ILE A 173 -6.52 0.83 -11.10
N GLU A 174 -7.06 1.82 -11.82
CA GLU A 174 -6.75 3.23 -11.62
C GLU A 174 -7.94 3.94 -10.97
N ILE A 175 -7.66 4.72 -9.92
CA ILE A 175 -8.65 5.52 -9.20
C ILE A 175 -8.27 6.99 -9.34
N ASP A 176 -9.03 7.73 -10.13
CA ASP A 176 -8.90 9.18 -10.20
C ASP A 176 -9.47 9.81 -8.92
N ASN A 177 -8.63 10.58 -8.24
CA ASN A 177 -8.94 11.33 -7.02
C ASN A 177 -8.86 12.85 -7.24
N SER A 178 -9.22 13.30 -8.44
CA SER A 178 -9.29 14.72 -8.78
C SER A 178 -10.54 15.40 -8.24
N GLY A 179 -11.61 14.66 -8.07
CA GLY A 179 -12.92 15.14 -7.63
C GLY A 179 -13.22 14.86 -6.16
N ASP A 180 -14.46 14.41 -5.93
CA ASP A 180 -14.95 14.06 -4.60
C ASP A 180 -14.19 12.84 -4.04
N LEU A 181 -13.60 13.03 -2.86
CA LEU A 181 -12.86 11.99 -2.14
C LEU A 181 -13.73 10.75 -1.88
N GLN A 182 -15.03 10.93 -1.55
CA GLN A 182 -15.93 9.82 -1.24
C GLN A 182 -16.14 8.88 -2.43
N LEU A 183 -16.16 9.42 -3.64
CA LEU A 183 -16.25 8.60 -4.85
C LEU A 183 -15.02 7.72 -5.02
N ALA A 184 -13.82 8.29 -4.81
CA ALA A 184 -12.56 7.55 -4.87
C ALA A 184 -12.48 6.50 -3.74
N VAL A 185 -12.90 6.84 -2.53
CA VAL A 185 -13.02 5.90 -1.39
C VAL A 185 -13.92 4.72 -1.75
N ASN A 186 -15.13 4.99 -2.24
CA ASN A 186 -16.09 3.96 -2.60
C ASN A 186 -15.54 3.01 -3.69
N ARG A 187 -14.80 3.54 -4.67
CA ARG A 187 -14.14 2.71 -5.69
C ARG A 187 -13.07 1.81 -5.08
N LEU A 188 -12.26 2.35 -4.16
CA LEU A 188 -11.22 1.57 -3.47
C LEU A 188 -11.83 0.48 -2.59
N LEU A 189 -12.88 0.78 -1.82
CA LEU A 189 -13.58 -0.20 -0.98
C LEU A 189 -14.17 -1.34 -1.83
N ARG A 190 -14.83 -1.02 -2.94
CA ARG A 190 -15.35 -2.05 -3.87
C ARG A 190 -14.24 -2.93 -4.43
N PHE A 191 -13.10 -2.35 -4.77
CA PHE A 191 -11.95 -3.13 -5.27
C PHE A 191 -11.40 -4.06 -4.18
N ILE A 192 -11.28 -3.59 -2.93
CA ILE A 192 -10.83 -4.41 -1.80
C ILE A 192 -11.76 -5.62 -1.62
N GLU A 193 -13.07 -5.46 -1.74
CA GLU A 193 -14.04 -6.56 -1.63
C GLU A 193 -13.84 -7.64 -2.72
N THR A 194 -13.31 -7.30 -3.89
CA THR A 194 -12.99 -8.30 -4.93
C THR A 194 -11.75 -9.15 -4.61
N ALA A 195 -10.98 -8.77 -3.60
CA ALA A 195 -9.74 -9.43 -3.18
C ALA A 195 -9.90 -10.34 -1.94
N ARG A 196 -11.10 -10.37 -1.36
CA ARG A 196 -11.46 -11.15 -0.17
C ARG A 196 -11.83 -12.59 -0.46
#